data_ca93812117e0b8f67b6d5bf1442da3bf
#
_entry.id   ca93812117e0b8f67b6d5bf1442da3bf
#
_cell.length_a   1.000
_cell.length_b   1.000
_cell.length_c   1.000
_cell.angle_alpha   90.00
_cell.angle_beta   90.00
_cell.angle_gamma   90.00
#
_symmetry.space_group_name_H-M   'P 1'
#
loop_
_entity.id
_entity.type
_entity.pdbx_description
1 polymer ?
#
loop_
_entity_poly.entity_id
_entity_poly.type
_entity_poly.pdbx_seq_one_letter_code
_entity_poly.pdbx_strand_id
1 'polypeptide(L)'
;MNNTISDYIYMYLQYCQHQKKLSRNTLRAYQIDMAQFIVYLNSQAADRSPKEIDKKTIQAYVDNLATHYAPRTCKRKIACLKAFFSHLEFEDIITVSPFRKLRIAIKEPRVLPRTIKKADMSILLQHVYTSAKETNTPYQHFNAVRNIAIYELLISTGIRIGELCRLQTDSIDFDSGTIQIYGKGDKERTVYLTSDIVKKALQNYALLREQLTEISTDYFFVNWNNKRIKEENVRSQMRKASHALLHKRITPHMFRHTFATTLLENKVDIRYIQELLGHSSIKTTQIYLHLSNASIRTALNQAKLREQYS
;
A
#
# COMPACT_ATOMS: atom_id res chain seq x y z
N MET A 1 -30.97 -28.14 -11.72
CA MET A 1 -29.52 -28.35 -11.93
C MET A 1 -28.83 -28.17 -10.58
N ASN A 2 -28.13 -29.17 -10.09
CA ASN A 2 -27.35 -29.02 -8.86
C ASN A 2 -26.08 -28.22 -9.20
N ASN A 3 -26.10 -26.92 -8.92
CA ASN A 3 -24.93 -26.09 -9.12
C ASN A 3 -23.83 -26.54 -8.15
N THR A 4 -22.62 -26.66 -8.66
CA THR A 4 -21.43 -27.01 -7.88
C THR A 4 -20.93 -25.80 -7.11
N ILE A 5 -20.00 -26.00 -6.15
CA ILE A 5 -19.34 -24.89 -5.45
C ILE A 5 -18.63 -23.95 -6.42
N SER A 6 -18.11 -24.49 -7.54
CA SER A 6 -17.43 -23.71 -8.58
C SER A 6 -18.37 -22.73 -9.29
N ASP A 7 -19.61 -23.15 -9.56
CA ASP A 7 -20.62 -22.29 -10.16
C ASP A 7 -20.98 -21.12 -9.24
N TYR A 8 -21.19 -21.42 -7.95
CA TYR A 8 -21.50 -20.38 -6.96
C TYR A 8 -20.33 -19.42 -6.72
N ILE A 9 -19.10 -19.90 -6.75
CA ILE A 9 -17.90 -19.03 -6.68
C ILE A 9 -17.86 -18.10 -7.89
N TYR A 10 -18.13 -18.59 -9.09
CA TYR A 10 -18.19 -17.75 -10.28
C TYR A 10 -19.25 -16.65 -10.13
N MET A 11 -20.48 -17.00 -9.73
CA MET A 11 -21.58 -16.05 -9.51
C MET A 11 -21.22 -15.01 -8.43
N TYR A 12 -20.60 -15.43 -7.34
CA TYR A 12 -20.13 -14.52 -6.29
C TYR A 12 -19.06 -13.55 -6.77
N LEU A 13 -18.13 -14.00 -7.60
CA LEU A 13 -17.10 -13.11 -8.20
C LEU A 13 -17.73 -12.07 -9.12
N GLN A 14 -18.76 -12.43 -9.90
CA GLN A 14 -19.56 -11.49 -10.70
C GLN A 14 -20.27 -10.46 -9.80
N TYR A 15 -20.92 -10.92 -8.73
CA TYR A 15 -21.53 -10.04 -7.72
C TYR A 15 -20.50 -9.09 -7.10
N CYS A 16 -19.31 -9.58 -6.74
CA CYS A 16 -18.22 -8.76 -6.22
C CYS A 16 -17.74 -7.70 -7.21
N GLN A 17 -17.74 -8.04 -8.51
CA GLN A 17 -17.32 -7.13 -9.57
C GLN A 17 -18.38 -6.06 -9.86
N HIS A 18 -19.64 -6.45 -10.06
CA HIS A 18 -20.68 -5.59 -10.59
C HIS A 18 -21.46 -4.84 -9.52
N GLN A 19 -21.81 -5.51 -8.42
CA GLN A 19 -22.61 -4.90 -7.36
C GLN A 19 -21.77 -4.31 -6.23
N LYS A 20 -20.80 -5.08 -5.69
CA LYS A 20 -19.89 -4.57 -4.66
C LYS A 20 -18.82 -3.62 -5.20
N LYS A 21 -18.61 -3.58 -6.52
CA LYS A 21 -17.61 -2.74 -7.18
C LYS A 21 -16.22 -2.83 -6.52
N LEU A 22 -15.80 -4.07 -6.18
CA LEU A 22 -14.51 -4.29 -5.55
C LEU A 22 -13.39 -3.86 -6.49
N SER A 23 -12.30 -3.35 -5.91
CA SER A 23 -11.13 -2.96 -6.69
C SER A 23 -10.55 -4.15 -7.48
N ARG A 24 -9.98 -3.90 -8.65
CA ARG A 24 -9.36 -4.93 -9.50
C ARG A 24 -8.36 -5.81 -8.73
N ASN A 25 -7.59 -5.23 -7.82
CA ASN A 25 -6.63 -5.98 -7.01
C ASN A 25 -7.31 -6.88 -5.98
N THR A 26 -8.41 -6.41 -5.36
CA THR A 26 -9.20 -7.22 -4.42
C THR A 26 -9.87 -8.38 -5.15
N LEU A 27 -10.46 -8.10 -6.30
CA LEU A 27 -11.11 -9.13 -7.12
C LEU A 27 -10.11 -10.20 -7.57
N ARG A 28 -8.93 -9.79 -8.05
CA ARG A 28 -7.86 -10.74 -8.41
C ARG A 28 -7.41 -11.59 -7.21
N ALA A 29 -7.30 -11.00 -6.03
CA ALA A 29 -6.97 -11.76 -4.83
C ALA A 29 -8.06 -12.77 -4.47
N TYR A 30 -9.34 -12.39 -4.59
CA TYR A 30 -10.48 -13.28 -4.37
C TYR A 30 -10.50 -14.43 -5.37
N GLN A 31 -10.27 -14.16 -6.66
CA GLN A 31 -10.18 -15.20 -7.70
C GLN A 31 -9.10 -16.24 -7.38
N ILE A 32 -7.90 -15.80 -6.97
CA ILE A 32 -6.81 -16.70 -6.59
C ILE A 32 -7.17 -17.51 -5.34
N ASP A 33 -7.77 -16.87 -4.32
CA ASP A 33 -8.10 -17.53 -3.07
C ASP A 33 -9.21 -18.58 -3.26
N MET A 34 -10.22 -18.26 -4.06
CA MET A 34 -11.32 -19.18 -4.38
C MET A 34 -10.85 -20.34 -5.24
N ALA A 35 -10.01 -20.08 -6.27
CA ALA A 35 -9.43 -21.16 -7.08
C ALA A 35 -8.62 -22.14 -6.23
N GLN A 36 -7.83 -21.66 -5.27
CA GLN A 36 -7.09 -22.52 -4.37
C GLN A 36 -7.98 -23.32 -3.42
N PHE A 37 -9.12 -22.76 -3.00
CA PHE A 37 -10.08 -23.47 -2.20
C PHE A 37 -10.76 -24.59 -3.00
N ILE A 38 -11.12 -24.36 -4.26
CA ILE A 38 -11.63 -25.39 -5.18
C ILE A 38 -10.62 -26.54 -5.34
N VAL A 39 -9.34 -26.21 -5.61
CA VAL A 39 -8.29 -27.22 -5.73
C VAL A 39 -8.16 -28.06 -4.47
N TYR A 40 -8.24 -27.44 -3.29
CA TYR A 40 -8.22 -28.16 -2.02
C TYR A 40 -9.44 -29.10 -1.86
N LEU A 41 -10.64 -28.64 -2.17
CA LEU A 41 -11.84 -29.47 -2.09
C LEU A 41 -11.76 -30.66 -3.03
N ASN A 42 -11.35 -30.45 -4.28
CA ASN A 42 -11.23 -31.49 -5.29
C ASN A 42 -10.18 -32.54 -4.96
N SER A 43 -9.16 -32.19 -4.16
CA SER A 43 -8.20 -33.18 -3.65
C SER A 43 -8.78 -34.16 -2.62
N GLN A 44 -9.93 -33.83 -2.02
CA GLN A 44 -10.60 -34.68 -1.03
C GLN A 44 -11.84 -35.41 -1.57
N ALA A 45 -12.63 -34.76 -2.41
CA ALA A 45 -13.75 -35.33 -3.16
C ALA A 45 -14.18 -34.35 -4.24
N ALA A 46 -14.39 -34.83 -5.47
CA ALA A 46 -14.80 -34.00 -6.59
C ALA A 46 -16.22 -33.41 -6.39
N ASP A 47 -16.44 -32.24 -6.94
CA ASP A 47 -17.73 -31.59 -7.22
C ASP A 47 -18.75 -31.54 -6.07
N ARG A 48 -18.33 -31.01 -4.92
CA ARG A 48 -19.23 -30.82 -3.77
C ARG A 48 -20.23 -29.66 -3.96
N SER A 49 -21.44 -29.87 -3.50
CA SER A 49 -22.40 -28.80 -3.30
C SER A 49 -21.97 -27.91 -2.12
N PRO A 50 -22.26 -26.60 -2.14
CA PRO A 50 -22.03 -25.73 -0.98
C PRO A 50 -22.65 -26.21 0.32
N LYS A 51 -23.78 -26.96 0.24
CA LYS A 51 -24.49 -27.53 1.38
C LYS A 51 -23.73 -28.65 2.09
N GLU A 52 -22.80 -29.30 1.38
CA GLU A 52 -21.99 -30.40 1.90
C GLU A 52 -20.69 -29.88 2.59
N ILE A 53 -20.42 -28.59 2.50
CA ILE A 53 -19.23 -27.99 3.13
C ILE A 53 -19.57 -27.59 4.55
N ASP A 54 -19.18 -28.44 5.47
CA ASP A 54 -19.44 -28.27 6.89
C ASP A 54 -18.27 -27.54 7.62
N LYS A 55 -18.49 -27.33 8.91
CA LYS A 55 -17.48 -26.72 9.81
C LYS A 55 -16.17 -27.51 9.83
N LYS A 56 -16.22 -28.86 9.74
CA LYS A 56 -15.03 -29.72 9.79
C LYS A 56 -14.18 -29.51 8.54
N THR A 57 -14.81 -29.45 7.38
CA THR A 57 -14.15 -29.15 6.09
C THR A 57 -13.43 -27.81 6.12
N ILE A 58 -14.11 -26.76 6.65
CA ILE A 58 -13.48 -25.43 6.77
C ILE A 58 -12.32 -25.44 7.78
N GLN A 59 -12.46 -26.13 8.93
CA GLN A 59 -11.37 -26.24 9.90
C GLN A 59 -10.16 -26.94 9.28
N ALA A 60 -10.33 -28.05 8.58
CA ALA A 60 -9.26 -28.77 7.92
C ALA A 60 -8.56 -27.89 6.86
N TYR A 61 -9.33 -27.08 6.10
CA TYR A 61 -8.73 -26.12 5.17
C TYR A 61 -7.93 -25.03 5.89
N VAL A 62 -8.42 -24.50 7.00
CA VAL A 62 -7.69 -23.50 7.82
C VAL A 62 -6.39 -24.09 8.34
N ASP A 63 -6.39 -25.32 8.81
CA ASP A 63 -5.20 -26.02 9.29
C ASP A 63 -4.19 -26.24 8.16
N ASN A 64 -4.68 -26.63 6.97
CA ASN A 64 -3.85 -26.72 5.77
C ASN A 64 -3.25 -25.36 5.36
N LEU A 65 -4.03 -24.27 5.44
CA LEU A 65 -3.49 -22.93 5.19
C LEU A 65 -2.38 -22.54 6.18
N ALA A 66 -2.55 -22.89 7.46
CA ALA A 66 -1.58 -22.54 8.49
C ALA A 66 -0.22 -23.23 8.31
N THR A 67 -0.18 -24.42 7.67
CA THR A 67 1.07 -25.12 7.35
C THR A 67 1.82 -24.52 6.15
N HIS A 68 1.08 -23.92 5.18
CA HIS A 68 1.67 -23.51 3.90
C HIS A 68 1.83 -21.99 3.74
N TYR A 69 1.14 -21.18 4.56
CA TYR A 69 1.11 -19.73 4.36
C TYR A 69 1.41 -18.94 5.63
N ALA A 70 2.01 -17.77 5.45
CA ALA A 70 2.19 -16.82 6.55
C ALA A 70 0.84 -16.36 7.16
N PRO A 71 0.79 -16.06 8.46
CA PRO A 71 -0.43 -15.71 9.20
C PRO A 71 -1.31 -14.65 8.52
N ARG A 72 -0.70 -13.60 7.96
CA ARG A 72 -1.41 -12.54 7.24
C ARG A 72 -2.10 -13.04 5.98
N THR A 73 -1.45 -13.96 5.25
CA THR A 73 -2.03 -14.58 4.05
C THR A 73 -3.20 -15.49 4.43
N CYS A 74 -3.06 -16.28 5.49
CA CYS A 74 -4.13 -17.12 6.02
C CYS A 74 -5.36 -16.28 6.39
N LYS A 75 -5.17 -15.19 7.16
CA LYS A 75 -6.27 -14.27 7.52
C LYS A 75 -7.00 -13.73 6.31
N ARG A 76 -6.26 -13.31 5.26
CA ARG A 76 -6.87 -12.78 4.04
C ARG A 76 -7.71 -13.84 3.32
N LYS A 77 -7.17 -15.05 3.15
CA LYS A 77 -7.87 -16.18 2.51
C LYS A 77 -9.14 -16.59 3.28
N ILE A 78 -9.04 -16.68 4.59
CA ILE A 78 -10.17 -16.99 5.46
C ILE A 78 -11.24 -15.88 5.41
N ALA A 79 -10.84 -14.61 5.39
CA ALA A 79 -11.78 -13.50 5.25
C ALA A 79 -12.52 -13.53 3.90
N CYS A 80 -11.83 -13.90 2.82
CA CYS A 80 -12.41 -14.09 1.50
C CYS A 80 -13.50 -15.19 1.52
N LEU A 81 -13.17 -16.37 2.05
CA LEU A 81 -14.14 -17.48 2.17
C LEU A 81 -15.29 -17.16 3.11
N LYS A 82 -15.02 -16.51 4.25
CA LYS A 82 -16.07 -16.08 5.16
C LYS A 82 -17.06 -15.15 4.48
N ALA A 83 -16.58 -14.20 3.66
CA ALA A 83 -17.45 -13.30 2.91
C ALA A 83 -18.27 -14.05 1.84
N PHE A 84 -17.70 -15.06 1.20
CA PHE A 84 -18.41 -15.93 0.25
C PHE A 84 -19.52 -16.74 0.92
N PHE A 85 -19.22 -17.48 1.97
CA PHE A 85 -20.24 -18.29 2.68
C PHE A 85 -21.31 -17.43 3.37
N SER A 86 -20.97 -16.22 3.82
CA SER A 86 -21.98 -15.27 4.30
C SER A 86 -22.90 -14.77 3.18
N HIS A 87 -22.39 -14.65 1.95
CA HIS A 87 -23.24 -14.33 0.79
C HIS A 87 -24.15 -15.50 0.42
N LEU A 88 -23.65 -16.73 0.43
CA LEU A 88 -24.49 -17.91 0.19
C LEU A 88 -25.59 -18.08 1.24
N GLU A 89 -25.31 -17.76 2.51
CA GLU A 89 -26.32 -17.76 3.59
C GLU A 89 -27.37 -16.66 3.36
N PHE A 90 -26.95 -15.48 2.91
CA PHE A 90 -27.83 -14.34 2.59
C PHE A 90 -28.75 -14.62 1.38
N GLU A 91 -28.27 -15.36 0.39
CA GLU A 91 -29.04 -15.77 -0.80
C GLU A 91 -29.83 -17.08 -0.59
N ASP A 92 -29.97 -17.54 0.64
CA ASP A 92 -30.67 -18.76 1.01
C ASP A 92 -30.19 -20.06 0.30
N ILE A 93 -28.99 -20.04 -0.26
CA ILE A 93 -28.36 -21.20 -0.92
C ILE A 93 -27.93 -22.22 0.13
N ILE A 94 -27.48 -21.77 1.27
CA ILE A 94 -27.21 -22.57 2.47
C ILE A 94 -27.96 -21.99 3.66
N THR A 95 -28.42 -22.86 4.54
CA THR A 95 -29.20 -22.47 5.74
C THR A 95 -28.32 -21.77 6.79
N VAL A 96 -27.09 -22.22 6.94
CA VAL A 96 -26.14 -21.70 7.94
C VAL A 96 -24.72 -21.73 7.38
N SER A 97 -24.04 -20.60 7.48
CA SER A 97 -22.62 -20.52 7.10
C SER A 97 -21.75 -21.45 7.98
N PRO A 98 -20.85 -22.25 7.37
CA PRO A 98 -19.96 -23.13 8.12
C PRO A 98 -18.99 -22.36 9.05
N PHE A 99 -18.87 -21.04 8.88
CA PHE A 99 -18.10 -20.17 9.74
C PHE A 99 -18.83 -19.72 11.00
N ARG A 100 -20.15 -19.91 11.13
CA ARG A 100 -20.98 -19.31 12.20
C ARG A 100 -20.50 -19.67 13.62
N LYS A 101 -20.09 -20.91 13.84
CA LYS A 101 -19.59 -21.40 15.16
C LYS A 101 -18.11 -21.77 15.11
N LEU A 102 -17.35 -21.21 14.19
CA LEU A 102 -15.93 -21.50 14.04
C LEU A 102 -15.09 -20.39 14.66
N ARG A 103 -14.30 -20.72 15.68
CA ARG A 103 -13.35 -19.81 16.30
C ARG A 103 -11.98 -20.03 15.67
N ILE A 104 -11.59 -19.13 14.76
CA ILE A 104 -10.27 -19.16 14.11
C ILE A 104 -9.39 -18.09 14.76
N ALA A 105 -8.36 -18.51 15.48
CA ALA A 105 -7.41 -17.63 16.12
C ALA A 105 -6.04 -17.75 15.44
N ILE A 106 -5.78 -16.89 14.46
CA ILE A 106 -4.47 -16.81 13.84
C ILE A 106 -3.69 -15.67 14.50
N LYS A 107 -2.70 -16.02 15.31
CA LYS A 107 -1.78 -15.05 15.92
C LYS A 107 -0.87 -14.48 14.83
N GLU A 108 -0.87 -13.18 14.67
CA GLU A 108 0.00 -12.46 13.76
C GLU A 108 1.05 -11.72 14.62
N PRO A 109 2.34 -11.97 14.40
CA PRO A 109 3.37 -11.23 15.14
C PRO A 109 3.26 -9.75 14.80
N ARG A 110 3.32 -8.89 15.81
CA ARG A 110 3.40 -7.45 15.63
C ARG A 110 4.77 -7.09 15.06
N VAL A 111 4.85 -6.92 13.76
CA VAL A 111 6.08 -6.45 13.12
C VAL A 111 6.02 -4.92 13.06
N LEU A 112 6.98 -4.27 13.68
CA LEU A 112 7.11 -2.82 13.60
C LEU A 112 7.40 -2.41 12.14
N PRO A 113 6.82 -1.29 11.68
CA PRO A 113 7.11 -0.75 10.36
C PRO A 113 8.61 -0.51 10.17
N ARG A 114 9.16 -0.97 9.06
CA ARG A 114 10.56 -0.73 8.74
C ARG A 114 10.72 0.69 8.20
N THR A 115 11.56 1.49 8.84
CA THR A 115 11.97 2.81 8.39
C THR A 115 13.30 2.76 7.64
N ILE A 116 13.60 3.80 6.88
CA ILE A 116 14.88 3.97 6.19
C ILE A 116 15.79 4.80 7.11
N LYS A 117 16.97 4.29 7.41
CA LYS A 117 17.95 5.04 8.22
C LYS A 117 18.38 6.31 7.47
N LYS A 118 18.67 7.39 8.19
CA LYS A 118 19.12 8.68 7.62
C LYS A 118 20.31 8.51 6.66
N ALA A 119 21.31 7.74 7.05
CA ALA A 119 22.47 7.45 6.19
C ALA A 119 22.09 6.72 4.90
N ASP A 120 21.23 5.68 4.97
CA ASP A 120 20.75 4.95 3.80
C ASP A 120 19.95 5.88 2.85
N MET A 121 19.15 6.79 3.41
CA MET A 121 18.40 7.78 2.63
C MET A 121 19.33 8.77 1.91
N SER A 122 20.37 9.26 2.59
CA SER A 122 21.37 10.15 1.98
C SER A 122 22.09 9.47 0.82
N ILE A 123 22.48 8.20 0.96
CA ILE A 123 23.12 7.42 -0.11
C ILE A 123 22.20 7.28 -1.32
N LEU A 124 20.92 6.96 -1.09
CA LEU A 124 19.93 6.85 -2.17
C LEU A 124 19.73 8.17 -2.91
N LEU A 125 19.57 9.27 -2.18
CA LEU A 125 19.42 10.60 -2.78
C LEU A 125 20.66 10.98 -3.58
N GLN A 126 21.84 10.82 -3.00
CA GLN A 126 23.10 11.10 -3.70
C GLN A 126 23.18 10.33 -5.02
N HIS A 127 22.88 9.04 -5.00
CA HIS A 127 22.87 8.21 -6.21
C HIS A 127 21.90 8.72 -7.28
N VAL A 128 20.67 9.08 -6.89
CA VAL A 128 19.66 9.54 -7.85
C VAL A 128 20.10 10.84 -8.53
N TYR A 129 20.71 11.76 -7.77
CA TYR A 129 21.24 13.01 -8.30
C TYR A 129 22.51 12.82 -9.15
N THR A 130 23.42 11.93 -8.74
CA THR A 130 24.64 11.63 -9.50
C THR A 130 24.29 10.94 -10.83
N SER A 131 23.38 9.95 -10.79
CA SER A 131 22.93 9.26 -12.00
C SER A 131 22.31 10.20 -13.03
N ALA A 132 21.72 11.31 -12.62
CA ALA A 132 21.16 12.29 -13.56
C ALA A 132 22.24 13.13 -14.27
N LYS A 133 23.41 13.27 -13.68
CA LYS A 133 24.56 13.97 -14.29
C LYS A 133 25.34 13.07 -15.28
N GLU A 134 25.24 11.77 -15.11
CA GLU A 134 25.99 10.75 -15.88
C GLU A 134 25.19 10.14 -17.03
N THR A 135 24.16 10.85 -17.51
CA THR A 135 23.28 10.34 -18.59
C THR A 135 23.85 10.65 -19.97
N ASN A 136 23.84 9.64 -20.86
CA ASN A 136 24.38 9.74 -22.22
C ASN A 136 23.30 9.84 -23.31
N THR A 137 22.03 9.65 -22.95
CA THR A 137 20.90 9.69 -23.89
C THR A 137 19.72 10.47 -23.33
N PRO A 138 18.89 11.11 -24.17
CA PRO A 138 17.67 11.78 -23.71
C PRO A 138 16.75 10.86 -22.90
N TYR A 139 16.65 9.59 -23.28
CA TYR A 139 15.87 8.57 -22.55
C TYR A 139 16.40 8.37 -21.11
N GLN A 140 17.73 8.24 -20.95
CA GLN A 140 18.34 8.09 -19.63
C GLN A 140 18.14 9.34 -18.79
N HIS A 141 18.34 10.51 -19.40
CA HIS A 141 18.17 11.80 -18.72
C HIS A 141 16.75 11.99 -18.22
N PHE A 142 15.75 11.77 -19.08
CA PHE A 142 14.35 11.85 -18.70
C PHE A 142 14.01 10.93 -17.51
N ASN A 143 14.45 9.66 -17.57
CA ASN A 143 14.20 8.73 -16.48
C ASN A 143 14.90 9.15 -15.18
N ALA A 144 16.11 9.68 -15.26
CA ALA A 144 16.87 10.10 -14.09
C ALA A 144 16.23 11.33 -13.42
N VAL A 145 15.86 12.37 -14.19
CA VAL A 145 15.17 13.56 -13.67
C VAL A 145 13.81 13.20 -13.07
N ARG A 146 13.04 12.33 -13.74
CA ARG A 146 11.79 11.81 -13.18
C ARG A 146 12.02 11.10 -11.85
N ASN A 147 13.09 10.33 -11.73
CA ASN A 147 13.38 9.60 -10.49
C ASN A 147 13.74 10.54 -9.35
N ILE A 148 14.50 11.62 -9.61
CA ILE A 148 14.74 12.66 -8.60
C ILE A 148 13.39 13.17 -8.08
N ALA A 149 12.49 13.58 -8.97
CA ALA A 149 11.17 14.09 -8.59
C ALA A 149 10.35 13.06 -7.78
N ILE A 150 10.40 11.78 -8.15
CA ILE A 150 9.71 10.70 -7.41
C ILE A 150 10.28 10.52 -6.00
N TYR A 151 11.61 10.47 -5.85
CA TYR A 151 12.24 10.27 -4.54
C TYR A 151 11.99 11.47 -3.63
N GLU A 152 12.19 12.69 -4.13
CA GLU A 152 11.94 13.92 -3.36
C GLU A 152 10.48 14.02 -2.90
N LEU A 153 9.52 13.71 -3.78
CA LEU A 153 8.11 13.73 -3.42
C LEU A 153 7.75 12.65 -2.36
N LEU A 154 8.29 11.45 -2.48
CA LEU A 154 8.04 10.38 -1.50
C LEU A 154 8.61 10.70 -0.12
N ILE A 155 9.79 11.31 -0.07
CA ILE A 155 10.47 11.69 1.18
C ILE A 155 9.70 12.81 1.87
N SER A 156 9.28 13.82 1.12
CA SER A 156 8.71 15.05 1.66
C SER A 156 7.23 14.94 2.03
N THR A 157 6.49 13.99 1.44
CA THR A 157 5.03 13.90 1.62
C THR A 157 4.52 12.58 2.15
N GLY A 158 5.31 11.52 2.08
CA GLY A 158 4.87 10.18 2.45
C GLY A 158 3.68 9.66 1.62
N ILE A 159 3.44 10.21 0.42
CA ILE A 159 2.37 9.79 -0.50
C ILE A 159 2.44 8.30 -0.83
N ARG A 160 1.31 7.64 -1.03
CA ARG A 160 1.31 6.23 -1.47
C ARG A 160 1.77 6.12 -2.92
N ILE A 161 2.54 5.08 -3.25
CA ILE A 161 3.02 4.86 -4.62
C ILE A 161 1.89 4.84 -5.65
N GLY A 162 0.72 4.30 -5.30
CA GLY A 162 -0.44 4.30 -6.19
C GLY A 162 -1.03 5.69 -6.40
N GLU A 163 -0.99 6.57 -5.41
CA GLU A 163 -1.39 7.96 -5.49
C GLU A 163 -0.38 8.74 -6.36
N LEU A 164 0.92 8.59 -6.10
CA LEU A 164 1.99 9.16 -6.93
C LEU A 164 1.82 8.80 -8.41
N CYS A 165 1.60 7.53 -8.72
CA CYS A 165 1.45 7.11 -10.12
C CYS A 165 0.14 7.59 -10.78
N ARG A 166 -0.85 8.05 -10.00
CA ARG A 166 -2.11 8.62 -10.50
C ARG A 166 -2.19 10.13 -10.36
N LEU A 167 -1.12 10.77 -9.87
CA LEU A 167 -1.08 12.21 -9.72
C LEU A 167 -1.30 12.89 -11.06
N GLN A 168 -2.21 13.84 -11.12
CA GLN A 168 -2.52 14.65 -12.31
C GLN A 168 -1.71 15.95 -12.29
N THR A 169 -1.50 16.53 -13.45
CA THR A 169 -0.69 17.74 -13.58
C THR A 169 -1.39 18.94 -12.93
N ASP A 170 -2.70 19.05 -13.09
CA ASP A 170 -3.55 20.09 -12.50
C ASP A 170 -3.70 19.98 -10.96
N SER A 171 -3.38 18.82 -10.41
CA SER A 171 -3.40 18.61 -8.95
C SER A 171 -2.23 19.26 -8.22
N ILE A 172 -1.24 19.80 -8.94
CA ILE A 172 -0.05 20.41 -8.38
C ILE A 172 -0.10 21.92 -8.59
N ASP A 173 -0.19 22.65 -7.50
CA ASP A 173 -0.02 24.09 -7.48
C ASP A 173 1.37 24.45 -6.95
N PHE A 174 2.25 24.88 -7.86
CA PHE A 174 3.62 25.27 -7.52
C PHE A 174 3.69 26.61 -6.80
N ASP A 175 2.73 27.51 -7.00
CA ASP A 175 2.70 28.83 -6.40
C ASP A 175 2.37 28.72 -4.92
N SER A 176 1.25 28.06 -4.59
CA SER A 176 0.87 27.77 -3.20
C SER A 176 1.72 26.67 -2.56
N GLY A 177 2.42 25.86 -3.35
CA GLY A 177 3.18 24.71 -2.88
C GLY A 177 2.30 23.61 -2.36
N THR A 178 1.15 23.35 -2.98
CA THR A 178 0.20 22.32 -2.56
C THR A 178 -0.02 21.26 -3.64
N ILE A 179 -0.36 20.06 -3.20
CA ILE A 179 -0.76 18.96 -4.08
C ILE A 179 -2.05 18.36 -3.57
N GLN A 180 -3.06 18.27 -4.42
CA GLN A 180 -4.31 17.56 -4.13
C GLN A 180 -4.15 16.08 -4.43
N ILE A 181 -4.40 15.24 -3.45
CA ILE A 181 -4.26 13.78 -3.55
C ILE A 181 -5.63 13.13 -3.45
N TYR A 182 -6.00 12.42 -4.50
CA TYR A 182 -7.22 11.63 -4.56
C TYR A 182 -6.97 10.21 -4.04
N GLY A 183 -7.58 9.87 -2.94
CA GLY A 183 -7.45 8.58 -2.26
C GLY A 183 -8.50 7.56 -2.68
N LYS A 184 -8.53 6.41 -2.01
CA LYS A 184 -9.57 5.40 -2.22
C LYS A 184 -10.91 5.88 -1.64
N GLY A 185 -12.01 5.80 -2.45
CA GLY A 185 -13.36 6.19 -2.03
C GLY A 185 -13.56 7.70 -2.04
N ASP A 186 -13.00 8.38 -3.03
CA ASP A 186 -13.14 9.83 -3.30
C ASP A 186 -12.76 10.73 -2.10
N LYS A 187 -11.88 10.22 -1.24
CA LYS A 187 -11.33 11.04 -0.16
C LYS A 187 -10.17 11.84 -0.69
N GLU A 188 -10.33 13.14 -0.63
CA GLU A 188 -9.29 14.10 -1.00
C GLU A 188 -8.48 14.51 0.23
N ARG A 189 -7.22 14.81 0.01
CA ARG A 189 -6.38 15.49 0.99
C ARG A 189 -5.33 16.33 0.31
N THR A 190 -4.94 17.39 0.96
CA THR A 190 -3.84 18.25 0.53
C THR A 190 -2.54 17.81 1.19
N VAL A 191 -1.45 17.75 0.43
CA VAL A 191 -0.09 17.66 0.95
C VAL A 191 0.70 18.90 0.54
N TYR A 192 1.72 19.26 1.32
CA TYR A 192 2.41 20.54 1.22
C TYR A 192 3.86 20.33 0.76
N LEU A 193 4.28 21.11 -0.22
CA LEU A 193 5.66 21.19 -0.70
C LEU A 193 6.38 22.31 0.05
N THR A 194 6.89 22.00 1.22
CA THR A 194 7.54 23.01 2.11
C THR A 194 9.02 23.25 1.77
N SER A 195 9.63 22.42 0.90
CA SER A 195 11.02 22.51 0.53
C SER A 195 11.19 22.97 -0.92
N ASP A 196 12.01 24.00 -1.14
CA ASP A 196 12.36 24.49 -2.48
C ASP A 196 13.10 23.44 -3.31
N ILE A 197 13.86 22.55 -2.68
CA ILE A 197 14.53 21.44 -3.38
C ILE A 197 13.48 20.55 -4.04
N VAL A 198 12.43 20.21 -3.31
CA VAL A 198 11.33 19.36 -3.82
C VAL A 198 10.54 20.06 -4.92
N LYS A 199 10.21 21.36 -4.71
CA LYS A 199 9.53 22.17 -5.74
C LYS A 199 10.34 22.21 -7.03
N LYS A 200 11.63 22.55 -6.96
CA LYS A 200 12.56 22.59 -8.10
C LYS A 200 12.68 21.23 -8.79
N ALA A 201 12.76 20.13 -8.04
CA ALA A 201 12.83 18.78 -8.62
C ALA A 201 11.58 18.44 -9.44
N LEU A 202 10.39 18.79 -8.94
CA LEU A 202 9.12 18.58 -9.65
C LEU A 202 8.99 19.51 -10.87
N GLN A 203 9.35 20.79 -10.74
CA GLN A 203 9.34 21.75 -11.84
C GLN A 203 10.31 21.37 -12.96
N ASN A 204 11.54 20.96 -12.62
CA ASN A 204 12.52 20.49 -13.61
C ASN A 204 12.00 19.28 -14.39
N TYR A 205 11.34 18.35 -13.69
CA TYR A 205 10.72 17.21 -14.35
C TYR A 205 9.54 17.63 -15.25
N ALA A 206 8.70 18.54 -14.80
CA ALA A 206 7.57 19.07 -15.59
C ALA A 206 8.05 19.71 -16.89
N LEU A 207 9.04 20.63 -16.80
CA LEU A 207 9.64 21.30 -17.96
C LEU A 207 10.26 20.29 -18.93
N LEU A 208 11.04 19.34 -18.44
CA LEU A 208 11.67 18.32 -19.29
C LEU A 208 10.62 17.44 -19.99
N ARG A 209 9.53 17.09 -19.28
CA ARG A 209 8.42 16.34 -19.85
C ARG A 209 7.76 17.11 -21.00
N GLU A 210 7.49 18.41 -20.83
CA GLU A 210 6.89 19.26 -21.86
C GLU A 210 7.77 19.36 -23.12
N GLN A 211 9.08 19.40 -22.94
CA GLN A 211 10.04 19.48 -24.04
C GLN A 211 10.19 18.19 -24.84
N LEU A 212 10.07 17.03 -24.20
CA LEU A 212 10.42 15.75 -24.79
C LEU A 212 9.21 14.91 -25.22
N THR A 213 8.00 15.25 -24.80
CA THR A 213 6.82 14.44 -25.07
C THR A 213 5.67 15.30 -25.58
N GLU A 214 5.00 14.84 -26.65
CA GLU A 214 3.67 15.35 -26.96
C GLU A 214 2.75 15.00 -25.79
N ILE A 215 2.20 16.03 -25.12
CA ILE A 215 1.37 15.83 -23.93
C ILE A 215 0.03 15.23 -24.34
N SER A 216 -0.12 13.92 -24.21
CA SER A 216 -1.34 13.18 -24.50
C SER A 216 -2.03 12.63 -23.24
N THR A 217 -1.57 13.01 -22.04
CA THR A 217 -2.13 12.49 -20.78
C THR A 217 -2.03 13.51 -19.65
N ASP A 218 -3.06 13.53 -18.81
CA ASP A 218 -3.14 14.40 -17.63
C ASP A 218 -2.26 13.92 -16.45
N TYR A 219 -1.73 12.70 -16.51
CA TYR A 219 -0.89 12.17 -15.45
C TYR A 219 0.44 12.91 -15.35
N PHE A 220 0.81 13.36 -14.16
CA PHE A 220 2.07 14.06 -13.93
C PHE A 220 3.27 13.15 -14.16
N PHE A 221 3.31 11.95 -13.58
CA PHE A 221 4.41 11.01 -13.78
C PHE A 221 4.13 10.05 -14.93
N VAL A 222 4.93 10.16 -15.97
CA VAL A 222 4.82 9.33 -17.19
C VAL A 222 6.11 8.54 -17.46
N ASN A 223 6.00 7.52 -18.28
CA ASN A 223 7.15 6.84 -18.87
C ASN A 223 7.61 7.57 -20.14
N TRP A 224 8.68 7.09 -20.76
CA TRP A 224 9.22 7.68 -22.00
C TRP A 224 8.20 7.74 -23.16
N ASN A 225 7.25 6.82 -23.20
CA ASN A 225 6.19 6.79 -24.22
C ASN A 225 4.96 7.60 -23.81
N ASN A 226 5.11 8.58 -22.94
CA ASN A 226 4.05 9.46 -22.42
C ASN A 226 2.83 8.73 -21.83
N LYS A 227 2.98 7.49 -21.37
CA LYS A 227 1.94 6.74 -20.66
C LYS A 227 2.18 6.82 -19.16
N ARG A 228 1.10 6.83 -18.38
CA ARG A 228 1.16 6.79 -16.92
C ARG A 228 2.18 5.77 -16.42
N ILE A 229 3.07 6.18 -15.51
CA ILE A 229 4.03 5.28 -14.90
C ILE A 229 3.34 4.20 -14.06
N LYS A 230 3.78 2.95 -14.19
CA LYS A 230 3.24 1.84 -13.41
C LYS A 230 3.96 1.74 -12.06
N GLU A 231 3.21 1.44 -11.01
CA GLU A 231 3.76 1.25 -9.66
C GLU A 231 4.89 0.23 -9.63
N GLU A 232 4.78 -0.85 -10.42
CA GLU A 232 5.81 -1.89 -10.47
C GLU A 232 7.14 -1.39 -11.05
N ASN A 233 7.09 -0.47 -12.01
CA ASN A 233 8.30 0.13 -12.57
C ASN A 233 9.06 0.92 -11.48
N VAL A 234 8.35 1.73 -10.70
CA VAL A 234 8.94 2.49 -9.58
C VAL A 234 9.48 1.55 -8.51
N ARG A 235 8.70 0.52 -8.12
CA ARG A 235 9.13 -0.49 -7.13
C ARG A 235 10.37 -1.25 -7.59
N SER A 236 10.39 -1.67 -8.86
CA SER A 236 11.52 -2.42 -9.45
C SER A 236 12.78 -1.58 -9.46
N GLN A 237 12.67 -0.31 -9.85
CA GLN A 237 13.79 0.62 -9.89
C GLN A 237 14.35 0.90 -8.50
N MET A 238 13.49 1.21 -7.51
CA MET A 238 13.92 1.41 -6.12
C MET A 238 14.60 0.17 -5.55
N ARG A 239 14.06 -1.02 -5.85
CA ARG A 239 14.65 -2.29 -5.41
C ARG A 239 16.03 -2.50 -6.01
N LYS A 240 16.21 -2.25 -7.30
CA LYS A 240 17.52 -2.37 -7.98
C LYS A 240 18.53 -1.42 -7.36
N ALA A 241 18.21 -0.14 -7.25
CA ALA A 241 19.08 0.87 -6.66
C ALA A 241 19.46 0.54 -5.20
N SER A 242 18.47 0.23 -4.35
CA SER A 242 18.71 -0.06 -2.95
C SER A 242 19.49 -1.36 -2.73
N HIS A 243 19.31 -2.37 -3.58
CA HIS A 243 20.09 -3.60 -3.50
C HIS A 243 21.54 -3.37 -3.91
N ALA A 244 21.76 -2.65 -5.02
CA ALA A 244 23.10 -2.37 -5.52
C ALA A 244 23.93 -1.52 -4.54
N LEU A 245 23.30 -0.51 -3.91
CA LEU A 245 24.00 0.47 -3.08
C LEU A 245 24.11 0.06 -1.60
N LEU A 246 23.10 -0.61 -1.08
CA LEU A 246 22.93 -0.82 0.35
C LEU A 246 22.84 -2.31 0.73
N HIS A 247 22.79 -3.22 -0.24
CA HIS A 247 22.47 -4.64 -0.05
C HIS A 247 21.18 -4.86 0.75
N LYS A 248 20.22 -3.93 0.64
CA LYS A 248 18.95 -3.91 1.36
C LYS A 248 17.80 -3.76 0.38
N ARG A 249 16.62 -4.25 0.78
CA ARG A 249 15.39 -4.02 0.04
C ARG A 249 14.67 -2.81 0.61
N ILE A 250 14.66 -1.69 -0.10
CA ILE A 250 13.88 -0.50 0.22
C ILE A 250 12.63 -0.46 -0.66
N THR A 251 11.52 -0.04 -0.09
CA THR A 251 10.21 -0.01 -0.75
C THR A 251 9.53 1.36 -0.55
N PRO A 252 8.61 1.78 -1.44
CA PRO A 252 7.86 3.02 -1.25
C PRO A 252 7.11 3.12 0.08
N HIS A 253 6.67 1.99 0.64
CA HIS A 253 6.04 1.98 1.97
C HIS A 253 7.02 2.35 3.09
N MET A 254 8.30 2.03 2.93
CA MET A 254 9.31 2.44 3.92
C MET A 254 9.53 3.96 3.91
N PHE A 255 9.48 4.63 2.74
CA PHE A 255 9.49 6.10 2.67
C PHE A 255 8.35 6.70 3.48
N ARG A 256 7.14 6.19 3.28
CA ARG A 256 5.96 6.64 4.03
C ARG A 256 6.07 6.37 5.53
N HIS A 257 6.61 5.23 5.93
CA HIS A 257 6.87 4.92 7.34
C HIS A 257 7.93 5.86 7.93
N THR A 258 9.01 6.12 7.19
CA THR A 258 10.05 7.07 7.59
C THR A 258 9.48 8.47 7.75
N PHE A 259 8.70 8.97 6.78
CA PHE A 259 8.01 10.26 6.87
C PHE A 259 7.16 10.36 8.15
N ALA A 260 6.29 9.38 8.39
CA ALA A 260 5.44 9.38 9.58
C ALA A 260 6.23 9.35 10.89
N THR A 261 7.29 8.53 10.95
CA THR A 261 8.15 8.41 12.14
C THR A 261 8.93 9.70 12.38
N THR A 262 9.48 10.30 11.32
CA THR A 262 10.20 11.59 11.41
C THR A 262 9.30 12.70 11.92
N LEU A 263 8.04 12.78 11.46
CA LEU A 263 7.08 13.76 11.98
C LEU A 263 6.79 13.55 13.47
N LEU A 264 6.60 12.29 13.92
CA LEU A 264 6.40 11.97 15.33
C LEU A 264 7.61 12.33 16.19
N GLU A 265 8.83 12.02 15.72
CA GLU A 265 10.07 12.38 16.40
C GLU A 265 10.23 13.90 16.55
N ASN A 266 9.71 14.65 15.58
CA ASN A 266 9.63 16.11 15.63
C ASN A 266 8.37 16.63 16.35
N LYS A 267 7.70 15.79 17.14
CA LYS A 267 6.56 16.14 18.01
C LYS A 267 5.31 16.65 17.27
N VAL A 268 5.17 16.32 15.99
CA VAL A 268 3.91 16.62 15.27
C VAL A 268 2.80 15.74 15.82
N ASP A 269 1.65 16.34 16.12
CA ASP A 269 0.49 15.61 16.65
C ASP A 269 0.06 14.50 15.67
N ILE A 270 -0.21 13.33 16.23
CA ILE A 270 -0.59 12.14 15.47
C ILE A 270 -1.84 12.36 14.59
N ARG A 271 -2.71 13.28 14.95
CA ARG A 271 -3.92 13.64 14.18
C ARG A 271 -3.54 14.30 12.86
N TYR A 272 -2.57 15.22 12.86
CA TYR A 272 -2.06 15.83 11.63
C TYR A 272 -1.33 14.79 10.75
N ILE A 273 -0.57 13.89 11.37
CA ILE A 273 0.08 12.80 10.63
C ILE A 273 -0.96 11.87 9.98
N GLN A 274 -2.06 11.58 10.69
CA GLN A 274 -3.17 10.79 10.15
C GLN A 274 -3.81 11.47 8.94
N GLU A 275 -4.05 12.76 9.01
CA GLU A 275 -4.63 13.59 7.95
C GLU A 275 -3.71 13.63 6.72
N LEU A 276 -2.45 14.02 6.90
CA LEU A 276 -1.43 14.07 5.85
C LEU A 276 -1.27 12.73 5.12
N LEU A 277 -1.31 11.63 5.87
CA LEU A 277 -1.21 10.30 5.31
C LEU A 277 -2.54 9.80 4.71
N GLY A 278 -3.68 10.41 5.03
CA GLY A 278 -5.01 9.93 4.61
C GLY A 278 -5.31 8.53 5.16
N HIS A 279 -5.13 8.34 6.47
CA HIS A 279 -5.52 7.13 7.16
C HIS A 279 -6.98 7.23 7.61
N SER A 280 -7.82 6.31 7.17
CA SER A 280 -9.24 6.25 7.57
C SER A 280 -9.44 5.84 9.03
N SER A 281 -8.41 5.32 9.69
CA SER A 281 -8.44 4.88 11.09
C SER A 281 -7.17 5.30 11.81
N ILE A 282 -7.32 5.84 13.01
CA ILE A 282 -6.22 6.20 13.90
C ILE A 282 -5.36 4.97 14.25
N LYS A 283 -5.96 3.78 14.30
CA LYS A 283 -5.23 2.52 14.53
C LYS A 283 -4.09 2.31 13.53
N THR A 284 -4.26 2.76 12.30
CA THR A 284 -3.22 2.66 11.27
C THR A 284 -2.04 3.61 11.53
N THR A 285 -2.28 4.72 12.23
CA THR A 285 -1.24 5.70 12.60
C THR A 285 -0.62 5.36 13.96
N GLN A 286 -1.38 4.75 14.87
CA GLN A 286 -0.90 4.32 16.20
C GLN A 286 0.26 3.33 16.15
N ILE A 287 0.45 2.60 15.05
CA ILE A 287 1.61 1.70 14.88
C ILE A 287 2.95 2.45 15.00
N TYR A 288 2.96 3.75 14.70
CA TYR A 288 4.15 4.59 14.79
C TYR A 288 4.46 5.04 16.23
N LEU A 289 3.47 5.07 17.13
CA LEU A 289 3.69 5.42 18.53
C LEU A 289 4.64 4.45 19.24
N HIS A 290 4.66 3.19 18.83
CA HIS A 290 5.57 2.18 19.39
C HIS A 290 7.02 2.33 18.93
N LEU A 291 7.29 3.15 17.91
CA LEU A 291 8.64 3.41 17.40
C LEU A 291 9.37 4.51 18.18
N SER A 292 8.68 5.24 19.04
CA SER A 292 9.13 6.50 19.63
C SER A 292 9.41 6.42 21.14
N ASN A 293 9.98 5.29 21.64
CA ASN A 293 10.39 5.19 23.05
C ASN A 293 11.43 6.28 23.44
N ALA A 294 12.26 6.73 22.52
CA ALA A 294 13.16 7.85 22.71
C ALA A 294 12.40 9.16 22.94
N SER A 295 11.29 9.36 22.23
CA SER A 295 10.43 10.55 22.36
C SER A 295 9.70 10.62 23.71
N ILE A 296 9.30 9.47 24.28
CA ILE A 296 8.67 9.42 25.61
C ILE A 296 9.67 9.89 26.67
N ARG A 297 10.89 9.35 26.63
CA ARG A 297 11.95 9.74 27.56
C ARG A 297 12.30 11.23 27.43
N THR A 298 12.40 11.73 26.21
CA THR A 298 12.69 13.14 25.92
C THR A 298 11.54 14.03 26.40
N ALA A 299 10.28 13.64 26.17
CA ALA A 299 9.10 14.38 26.65
C ALA A 299 9.05 14.43 28.19
N LEU A 300 9.33 13.31 28.87
CA LEU A 300 9.40 13.26 30.34
C LEU A 300 10.51 14.15 30.89
N ASN A 301 11.70 14.12 30.26
CA ASN A 301 12.81 15.01 30.63
C ASN A 301 12.49 16.48 30.40
N GLN A 302 11.76 16.82 29.33
CA GLN A 302 11.33 18.20 29.03
C GLN A 302 10.18 18.68 29.93
N ALA A 303 9.28 17.78 30.33
CA ALA A 303 8.18 18.10 31.23
C ALA A 303 8.63 18.46 32.64
N LYS A 304 9.85 18.07 33.05
CA LYS A 304 10.46 18.41 34.36
C LYS A 304 9.46 18.26 35.52
N LEU A 305 8.68 17.16 35.49
CA LEU A 305 7.52 16.98 36.38
C LEU A 305 7.85 17.19 37.85
N ARG A 306 9.02 16.74 38.33
CA ARG A 306 9.44 16.89 39.73
C ARG A 306 9.75 18.36 40.06
N GLU A 307 10.33 19.11 39.13
CA GLU A 307 10.70 20.52 39.31
C GLU A 307 9.49 21.48 39.36
N GLN A 308 8.32 21.02 38.88
CA GLN A 308 7.08 21.81 38.97
C GLN A 308 6.48 21.87 40.37
N TYR A 309 6.96 21.04 41.30
CA TYR A 309 6.49 20.93 42.70
C TYR A 309 7.58 21.28 43.73
N SER A 310 8.62 21.98 43.30
CA SER A 310 9.69 22.52 44.17
C SER A 310 9.47 23.99 44.49
#